data_a09da2beb64c00c77d7e7f34b6cfe21d
#
_entry.id   a09da2beb64c00c77d7e7f34b6cfe21d
#
_cell.length_a   1.000
_cell.length_b   1.000
_cell.length_c   1.000
_cell.angle_alpha   90.00
_cell.angle_beta   90.00
_cell.angle_gamma   90.00
#
_symmetry.space_group_name_H-M   'P 1'
#
loop_
_entity.id
_entity.type
_entity.pdbx_description
1 polymer ?
#
loop_
_entity_poly.entity_id
_entity_poly.type
_entity_poly.pdbx_seq_one_letter_code
_entity_poly.pdbx_strand_id
1 'polypeptide(L)'
;MKFTDYKYEHMDIEALQEQLKAICSKLQNAASYAEFKNAFIELNDVNKYINTNQTLVDIRHTVDTRDEYYTQENDFLNEMLPVLKEDIVNCNKAVMASTFVSELRKEVPETYFLQREMEEKSFDPIIIPEMQEENKLASKYQAIIASAQIEFDGETYTLAALEVKTNDKDRDTRKRAMQAYWGWYDEHAQEIGEVYDQLVQVRTRMAKKLGYKNYIELGYYRMMRFDYNKEDVENYRKQVLEDVVPLDNELYARQQKRLGYDTLHAWDEKFEFTSGNPTPKYDRAELVKRALKMYQELDPKTAEFFKFMTDRELLDLDSKPGKAAGGYCTFIPNYQSPFIFANFNHTSHDAEVLTHEAGHAFQVYSSKNIFPIDCVWPTYESCEIHSMSMEFFTYPWMKSFFEEDVDKYYFNHLSGAVKFLPYGVLVDHFQHEVYEKPEMSIEERLATWRKLEKQYLPQKNYEGIEILEKGGWWMRQLHIFMDPFYYIDYTLAQVCALQFWARIQKKDEKAFEDYKHICKIGGTLPFRKIVKEAGLKVPFESGCLKDTVQLVREWFENADDSQF
;
A
#
# COMPACT_ATOMS: atom_id res chain seq x y z
N MET A 1 -16.74 23.91 6.70
CA MET A 1 -15.28 24.10 6.75
C MET A 1 -14.71 23.26 5.61
N LYS A 2 -14.02 23.87 4.66
CA LYS A 2 -13.37 23.21 3.53
C LYS A 2 -11.91 22.91 3.88
N PHE A 3 -11.24 22.07 3.09
CA PHE A 3 -9.82 21.77 3.29
C PHE A 3 -8.93 23.02 3.30
N THR A 4 -9.24 24.00 2.45
CA THR A 4 -8.54 25.29 2.43
C THR A 4 -8.63 26.09 3.72
N ASP A 5 -9.62 25.82 4.57
CA ASP A 5 -9.79 26.46 5.88
C ASP A 5 -8.98 25.77 6.99
N TYR A 6 -8.38 24.60 6.72
CA TYR A 6 -7.58 23.86 7.69
C TYR A 6 -6.26 24.59 7.92
N LYS A 7 -6.02 24.97 9.16
CA LYS A 7 -4.84 25.75 9.52
C LYS A 7 -3.66 24.84 9.79
N TYR A 8 -2.56 25.10 9.14
CA TYR A 8 -1.24 24.59 9.48
C TYR A 8 -0.60 25.56 10.48
N GLU A 9 0.08 25.03 11.48
CA GLU A 9 0.89 25.78 12.42
C GLU A 9 2.32 25.24 12.38
N HIS A 10 3.28 26.13 12.11
CA HIS A 10 4.71 25.78 12.21
C HIS A 10 5.02 25.29 13.63
N MET A 11 5.60 24.09 13.73
CA MET A 11 5.82 23.45 15.02
C MET A 11 7.05 24.03 15.72
N ASP A 12 6.85 24.54 16.95
CA ASP A 12 7.95 24.87 17.86
C ASP A 12 8.47 23.59 18.51
N ILE A 13 9.56 23.07 17.98
CA ILE A 13 10.14 21.78 18.40
C ILE A 13 10.63 21.83 19.85
N GLU A 14 11.27 22.93 20.27
CA GLU A 14 11.78 23.07 21.64
C GLU A 14 10.63 23.07 22.66
N ALA A 15 9.56 23.81 22.36
CA ALA A 15 8.36 23.82 23.22
C ALA A 15 7.67 22.44 23.27
N LEU A 16 7.61 21.71 22.14
CA LEU A 16 7.04 20.36 22.10
C LEU A 16 7.90 19.36 22.91
N GLN A 17 9.23 19.45 22.83
CA GLN A 17 10.12 18.62 23.63
C GLN A 17 9.95 18.90 25.13
N GLU A 18 9.85 20.17 25.55
CA GLU A 18 9.58 20.54 26.95
C GLU A 18 8.24 19.99 27.41
N GLN A 19 7.20 20.09 26.56
CA GLN A 19 5.87 19.55 26.86
C GLN A 19 5.90 18.02 27.00
N LEU A 20 6.56 17.30 26.08
CA LEU A 20 6.70 15.84 26.14
C LEU A 20 7.47 15.40 27.39
N LYS A 21 8.56 16.09 27.76
CA LYS A 21 9.31 15.81 29.00
C LYS A 21 8.45 16.01 30.25
N ALA A 22 7.63 17.07 30.26
CA ALA A 22 6.68 17.31 31.35
C ALA A 22 5.61 16.21 31.45
N ILE A 23 5.05 15.77 30.32
CA ILE A 23 4.09 14.66 30.25
C ILE A 23 4.74 13.36 30.72
N CYS A 24 5.96 13.05 30.25
CA CYS A 24 6.71 11.88 30.67
C CYS A 24 6.90 11.86 32.19
N SER A 25 7.27 12.99 32.78
CA SER A 25 7.39 13.13 34.27
C SER A 25 6.04 12.90 34.96
N LYS A 26 4.92 13.41 34.44
CA LYS A 26 3.58 13.15 34.99
C LYS A 26 3.24 11.66 34.95
N LEU A 27 3.53 10.98 33.83
CA LEU A 27 3.30 9.53 33.69
C LEU A 27 4.10 8.71 34.69
N GLN A 28 5.38 9.06 34.90
CA GLN A 28 6.27 8.37 35.82
C GLN A 28 5.94 8.57 37.29
N ASN A 29 5.45 9.76 37.65
CA ASN A 29 5.24 10.18 39.06
C ASN A 29 3.76 10.21 39.46
N ALA A 30 2.84 9.71 38.63
CA ALA A 30 1.41 9.69 38.95
C ALA A 30 1.15 8.93 40.25
N ALA A 31 0.43 9.56 41.19
CA ALA A 31 0.05 8.96 42.44
C ALA A 31 -1.29 8.20 42.38
N SER A 32 -2.04 8.35 41.29
CA SER A 32 -3.33 7.71 41.06
C SER A 32 -3.53 7.37 39.59
N TYR A 33 -4.43 6.40 39.32
CA TYR A 33 -4.82 6.09 37.94
C TYR A 33 -5.42 7.31 37.21
N ALA A 34 -6.17 8.16 37.92
CA ALA A 34 -6.76 9.37 37.33
C ALA A 34 -5.69 10.35 36.84
N GLU A 35 -4.63 10.58 37.63
CA GLU A 35 -3.50 11.42 37.22
C GLU A 35 -2.75 10.82 36.02
N PHE A 36 -2.47 9.51 36.08
CA PHE A 36 -1.84 8.77 35.00
C PHE A 36 -2.65 8.85 33.70
N LYS A 37 -3.98 8.61 33.77
CA LYS A 37 -4.88 8.68 32.62
C LYS A 37 -4.95 10.08 32.02
N ASN A 38 -4.95 11.13 32.84
CA ASN A 38 -4.91 12.51 32.37
C ASN A 38 -3.61 12.79 31.60
N ALA A 39 -2.45 12.36 32.11
CA ALA A 39 -1.18 12.50 31.41
C ALA A 39 -1.15 11.70 30.09
N PHE A 40 -1.77 10.53 30.06
CA PHE A 40 -1.92 9.74 28.83
C PHE A 40 -2.80 10.42 27.78
N ILE A 41 -3.88 11.09 28.20
CA ILE A 41 -4.73 11.91 27.31
C ILE A 41 -3.93 13.10 26.77
N GLU A 42 -3.14 13.78 27.61
CA GLU A 42 -2.26 14.87 27.17
C GLU A 42 -1.26 14.38 26.11
N LEU A 43 -0.65 13.20 26.28
CA LEU A 43 0.24 12.59 25.28
C LEU A 43 -0.47 12.33 23.94
N ASN A 44 -1.66 11.77 24.01
CA ASN A 44 -2.47 11.54 22.79
C ASN A 44 -2.80 12.86 22.07
N ASP A 45 -3.11 13.93 22.80
CA ASP A 45 -3.42 15.23 22.20
C ASP A 45 -2.19 15.88 21.56
N VAL A 46 -1.01 15.73 22.13
CA VAL A 46 0.26 16.15 21.51
C VAL A 46 0.51 15.34 20.23
N ASN A 47 0.33 14.03 20.25
CA ASN A 47 0.47 13.19 19.05
C ASN A 47 -0.51 13.60 17.94
N LYS A 48 -1.76 13.90 18.29
CA LYS A 48 -2.75 14.42 17.32
C LYS A 48 -2.32 15.76 16.72
N TYR A 49 -1.77 16.66 17.52
CA TYR A 49 -1.25 17.95 17.04
C TYR A 49 -0.09 17.76 16.06
N ILE A 50 0.90 16.97 16.44
CA ILE A 50 2.06 16.67 15.58
C ILE A 50 1.60 16.04 14.27
N ASN A 51 0.81 14.96 14.33
CA ASN A 51 0.33 14.27 13.14
C ASN A 51 -0.55 15.15 12.25
N THR A 52 -1.36 16.05 12.83
CA THR A 52 -2.18 16.99 12.04
C THR A 52 -1.30 17.94 11.22
N ASN A 53 -0.29 18.55 11.85
CA ASN A 53 0.55 19.52 11.17
C ASN A 53 1.47 18.85 10.14
N GLN A 54 2.02 17.68 10.47
CA GLN A 54 2.75 16.87 9.50
C GLN A 54 1.89 16.54 8.28
N THR A 55 0.71 15.96 8.49
CA THR A 55 -0.20 15.57 7.39
C THR A 55 -0.60 16.76 6.52
N LEU A 56 -0.84 17.94 7.11
CA LEU A 56 -1.16 19.14 6.32
C LEU A 56 0.01 19.61 5.44
N VAL A 57 1.24 19.51 5.94
CA VAL A 57 2.43 19.82 5.14
C VAL A 57 2.60 18.78 4.02
N ASP A 58 2.52 17.50 4.35
CA ASP A 58 2.66 16.40 3.38
C ASP A 58 1.66 16.54 2.22
N ILE A 59 0.37 16.80 2.53
CA ILE A 59 -0.67 17.01 1.51
C ILE A 59 -0.32 18.22 0.64
N ARG A 60 -0.03 19.37 1.24
CA ARG A 60 0.17 20.62 0.50
C ARG A 60 1.44 20.59 -0.34
N HIS A 61 2.50 20.01 0.21
CA HIS A 61 3.74 19.78 -0.52
C HIS A 61 3.53 18.83 -1.70
N THR A 62 2.85 17.69 -1.53
CA THR A 62 2.60 16.74 -2.62
C THR A 62 1.64 17.27 -3.68
N VAL A 63 0.67 18.12 -3.32
CA VAL A 63 -0.24 18.79 -4.25
C VAL A 63 0.47 19.79 -5.15
N ASP A 64 1.49 20.51 -4.66
CA ASP A 64 2.39 21.33 -5.47
C ASP A 64 3.81 21.37 -4.88
N THR A 65 4.67 20.51 -5.39
CA THR A 65 6.10 20.43 -4.99
C THR A 65 6.93 21.67 -5.35
N ARG A 66 6.36 22.65 -6.04
CA ARG A 66 7.00 23.93 -6.39
C ARG A 66 6.66 25.04 -5.39
N ASP A 67 5.75 24.77 -4.45
CA ASP A 67 5.46 25.69 -3.36
C ASP A 67 6.67 25.75 -2.41
N GLU A 68 7.40 26.88 -2.45
CA GLU A 68 8.64 27.06 -1.69
C GLU A 68 8.40 26.98 -0.18
N TYR A 69 7.25 27.47 0.30
CA TYR A 69 6.93 27.45 1.73
C TYR A 69 6.71 26.00 2.23
N TYR A 70 5.87 25.23 1.56
CA TYR A 70 5.60 23.85 1.98
C TYR A 70 6.77 22.91 1.68
N THR A 71 7.62 23.20 0.72
CA THR A 71 8.89 22.48 0.54
C THR A 71 9.84 22.71 1.72
N GLN A 72 10.00 23.96 2.17
CA GLN A 72 10.83 24.27 3.35
C GLN A 72 10.25 23.65 4.63
N GLU A 73 8.93 23.68 4.81
CA GLU A 73 8.27 23.05 5.96
C GLU A 73 8.42 21.52 5.94
N ASN A 74 8.32 20.90 4.76
CA ASN A 74 8.54 19.47 4.60
C ASN A 74 10.00 19.07 4.95
N ASP A 75 10.97 19.83 4.46
CA ASP A 75 12.39 19.61 4.78
C ASP A 75 12.65 19.78 6.29
N PHE A 76 12.08 20.83 6.89
CA PHE A 76 12.14 21.07 8.34
C PHE A 76 11.55 19.88 9.13
N LEU A 77 10.38 19.39 8.76
CA LEU A 77 9.77 18.26 9.45
C LEU A 77 10.54 16.96 9.26
N ASN A 78 11.08 16.71 8.08
CA ASN A 78 11.95 15.56 7.82
C ASN A 78 13.19 15.52 8.72
N GLU A 79 13.73 16.68 9.06
CA GLU A 79 14.87 16.81 9.97
C GLU A 79 14.46 16.69 11.45
N MET A 80 13.35 17.32 11.83
CA MET A 80 12.99 17.53 13.23
C MET A 80 12.08 16.46 13.84
N LEU A 81 11.22 15.79 13.05
CA LEU A 81 10.36 14.72 13.58
C LEU A 81 11.13 13.55 14.19
N PRO A 82 12.28 13.11 13.65
CA PRO A 82 13.13 12.11 14.31
C PRO A 82 13.61 12.52 15.69
N VAL A 83 13.83 13.82 15.92
CA VAL A 83 14.23 14.35 17.23
C VAL A 83 13.09 14.24 18.24
N LEU A 84 11.86 14.60 17.85
CA LEU A 84 10.66 14.45 18.69
C LEU A 84 10.32 12.98 18.97
N LYS A 85 10.64 12.08 18.06
CA LYS A 85 10.37 10.65 18.21
C LYS A 85 11.03 10.06 19.47
N GLU A 86 12.22 10.48 19.82
CA GLU A 86 12.89 10.02 21.04
C GLU A 86 12.09 10.38 22.30
N ASP A 87 11.59 11.62 22.40
CA ASP A 87 10.79 12.08 23.52
C ASP A 87 9.44 11.34 23.60
N ILE A 88 8.79 11.09 22.44
CA ILE A 88 7.54 10.30 22.35
C ILE A 88 7.79 8.86 22.81
N VAL A 89 8.87 8.23 22.36
CA VAL A 89 9.24 6.85 22.76
C VAL A 89 9.51 6.78 24.26
N ASN A 90 10.15 7.80 24.85
CA ASN A 90 10.36 7.87 26.29
C ASN A 90 9.04 7.98 27.06
N CYS A 91 8.07 8.76 26.58
CA CYS A 91 6.72 8.79 27.14
C CYS A 91 6.02 7.43 27.04
N ASN A 92 6.12 6.76 25.89
CA ASN A 92 5.55 5.43 25.67
C ASN A 92 6.17 4.38 26.63
N LYS A 93 7.47 4.42 26.83
CA LYS A 93 8.14 3.57 27.84
C LYS A 93 7.63 3.86 29.26
N ALA A 94 7.39 5.13 29.61
CA ALA A 94 6.81 5.50 30.90
C ALA A 94 5.38 4.96 31.06
N VAL A 95 4.56 4.97 30.00
CA VAL A 95 3.22 4.33 30.00
C VAL A 95 3.35 2.83 30.26
N MET A 96 4.22 2.14 29.54
CA MET A 96 4.38 0.67 29.64
C MET A 96 4.94 0.21 30.99
N ALA A 97 5.81 1.02 31.62
CA ALA A 97 6.42 0.73 32.92
C ALA A 97 5.53 1.12 34.11
N SER A 98 4.42 1.81 33.90
CA SER A 98 3.56 2.29 34.98
C SER A 98 2.86 1.16 35.72
N THR A 99 2.71 1.31 37.05
CA THR A 99 1.89 0.41 37.87
C THR A 99 0.42 0.43 37.48
N PHE A 100 -0.02 1.48 36.77
CA PHE A 100 -1.41 1.66 36.30
C PHE A 100 -1.66 1.11 34.90
N VAL A 101 -0.67 0.49 34.25
CA VAL A 101 -0.84 -0.05 32.88
C VAL A 101 -1.92 -1.13 32.83
N SER A 102 -2.12 -1.90 33.89
CA SER A 102 -3.16 -2.93 33.98
C SER A 102 -4.59 -2.35 33.96
N GLU A 103 -4.79 -1.16 34.54
CA GLU A 103 -6.05 -0.42 34.47
C GLU A 103 -6.26 0.15 33.07
N LEU A 104 -5.21 0.72 32.47
CA LEU A 104 -5.28 1.28 31.13
C LEU A 104 -5.63 0.21 30.08
N ARG A 105 -5.09 -1.03 30.23
CA ARG A 105 -5.42 -2.17 29.35
C ARG A 105 -6.91 -2.56 29.34
N LYS A 106 -7.71 -2.10 30.28
CA LYS A 106 -9.17 -2.33 30.29
C LYS A 106 -9.95 -1.29 29.48
N GLU A 107 -9.32 -0.16 29.18
CA GLU A 107 -9.97 0.98 28.52
C GLU A 107 -9.44 1.27 27.12
N VAL A 108 -8.23 0.81 26.82
CA VAL A 108 -7.50 1.07 25.58
C VAL A 108 -7.33 -0.24 24.80
N PRO A 109 -7.47 -0.23 23.46
CA PRO A 109 -7.30 -1.43 22.64
C PRO A 109 -5.95 -2.13 22.86
N GLU A 110 -5.96 -3.48 22.79
CA GLU A 110 -4.76 -4.31 22.93
C GLU A 110 -3.66 -3.92 21.91
N THR A 111 -4.07 -3.52 20.71
CA THR A 111 -3.15 -3.12 19.64
C THR A 111 -2.28 -1.93 20.00
N TYR A 112 -2.74 -1.01 20.86
CA TYR A 112 -1.88 0.07 21.37
C TYR A 112 -0.63 -0.50 22.06
N PHE A 113 -0.81 -1.50 22.91
CA PHE A 113 0.28 -2.12 23.66
C PHE A 113 1.17 -2.99 22.75
N LEU A 114 0.57 -3.69 21.80
CA LEU A 114 1.32 -4.46 20.79
C LEU A 114 2.21 -3.55 19.94
N GLN A 115 1.73 -2.35 19.55
CA GLN A 115 2.56 -1.35 18.86
C GLN A 115 3.78 -0.95 19.70
N ARG A 116 3.58 -0.68 20.99
CA ARG A 116 4.70 -0.34 21.90
C ARG A 116 5.72 -1.48 22.03
N GLU A 117 5.24 -2.73 22.09
CA GLU A 117 6.11 -3.91 22.09
C GLU A 117 6.91 -4.06 20.79
N MET A 118 6.29 -3.75 19.62
CA MET A 118 7.01 -3.76 18.34
C MET A 118 8.01 -2.62 18.26
N GLU A 119 7.67 -1.42 18.75
CA GLU A 119 8.60 -0.29 18.84
C GLU A 119 9.82 -0.64 19.69
N GLU A 120 9.63 -1.26 20.86
CA GLU A 120 10.73 -1.69 21.73
C GLU A 120 11.65 -2.72 21.04
N LYS A 121 11.08 -3.65 20.28
CA LYS A 121 11.81 -4.67 19.53
C LYS A 121 12.53 -4.13 18.28
N SER A 122 12.03 -3.05 17.70
CA SER A 122 12.50 -2.54 16.41
C SER A 122 13.36 -1.28 16.50
N PHE A 123 13.49 -0.67 17.67
CA PHE A 123 14.21 0.58 17.83
C PHE A 123 15.05 0.61 19.12
N ASP A 124 16.30 1.01 18.95
CA ASP A 124 17.21 1.46 20.01
C ASP A 124 18.09 2.58 19.44
N PRO A 125 18.45 3.62 20.21
CA PRO A 125 19.31 4.71 19.73
C PRO A 125 20.62 4.25 19.07
N ILE A 126 21.10 3.05 19.37
CA ILE A 126 22.33 2.47 18.79
C ILE A 126 22.24 2.29 17.27
N ILE A 127 21.01 2.23 16.67
CA ILE A 127 20.80 2.05 15.23
C ILE A 127 20.47 3.34 14.49
N ILE A 128 20.40 4.49 15.17
CA ILE A 128 20.08 5.78 14.52
C ILE A 128 21.02 6.09 13.33
N PRO A 129 22.35 5.86 13.42
CA PRO A 129 23.23 6.10 12.28
C PRO A 129 22.87 5.25 11.04
N GLU A 130 22.49 3.98 11.26
CA GLU A 130 22.08 3.09 10.19
C GLU A 130 20.72 3.51 9.60
N MET A 131 19.78 3.98 10.40
CA MET A 131 18.49 4.50 9.91
C MET A 131 18.71 5.73 9.02
N GLN A 132 19.63 6.63 9.40
CA GLN A 132 20.00 7.78 8.58
C GLN A 132 20.67 7.37 7.27
N GLU A 133 21.53 6.35 7.30
CA GLU A 133 22.15 5.77 6.11
C GLU A 133 21.10 5.11 5.20
N GLU A 134 20.17 4.34 5.77
CA GLU A 134 19.04 3.73 5.04
C GLU A 134 18.22 4.78 4.31
N ASN A 135 17.83 5.87 4.98
CA ASN A 135 17.06 6.95 4.39
C ASN A 135 17.79 7.62 3.21
N LYS A 136 19.11 7.86 3.35
CA LYS A 136 19.93 8.43 2.27
C LYS A 136 20.01 7.50 1.06
N LEU A 137 20.15 6.19 1.28
CA LEU A 137 20.22 5.20 0.22
C LEU A 137 18.87 5.05 -0.50
N ALA A 138 17.76 5.06 0.25
CA ALA A 138 16.42 5.05 -0.30
C ALA A 138 16.17 6.29 -1.18
N SER A 139 16.54 7.48 -0.72
CA SER A 139 16.48 8.72 -1.50
C SER A 139 17.38 8.67 -2.73
N LYS A 140 18.57 8.04 -2.63
CA LYS A 140 19.46 7.85 -3.79
C LYS A 140 18.82 7.00 -4.87
N TYR A 141 18.15 5.89 -4.50
CA TYR A 141 17.40 5.08 -5.47
C TYR A 141 16.32 5.91 -6.20
N GLN A 142 15.53 6.67 -5.45
CA GLN A 142 14.49 7.53 -6.04
C GLN A 142 15.09 8.56 -7.00
N ALA A 143 16.23 9.18 -6.64
CA ALA A 143 16.92 10.14 -7.49
C ALA A 143 17.43 9.50 -8.80
N ILE A 144 17.96 8.27 -8.74
CA ILE A 144 18.37 7.52 -9.94
C ILE A 144 17.17 7.31 -10.86
N ILE A 145 16.06 6.79 -10.35
CA ILE A 145 14.84 6.54 -11.13
C ILE A 145 14.28 7.84 -11.72
N ALA A 146 14.25 8.93 -10.94
CA ALA A 146 13.74 10.22 -11.38
C ALA A 146 14.62 10.90 -12.44
N SER A 147 15.92 10.56 -12.52
CA SER A 147 16.86 11.11 -13.48
C SER A 147 16.74 10.54 -14.89
N ALA A 148 15.90 9.52 -15.07
CA ALA A 148 15.81 8.80 -16.34
C ALA A 148 15.40 9.71 -17.51
N GLN A 149 16.20 9.67 -18.57
CA GLN A 149 15.96 10.32 -19.85
C GLN A 149 16.18 9.30 -20.96
N ILE A 150 15.11 8.90 -21.61
CA ILE A 150 15.12 7.78 -22.57
C ILE A 150 14.68 8.30 -23.94
N GLU A 151 15.55 8.20 -24.92
CA GLU A 151 15.22 8.54 -26.30
C GLU A 151 14.32 7.45 -26.92
N PHE A 152 13.14 7.88 -27.38
CA PHE A 152 12.19 7.00 -28.06
C PHE A 152 11.41 7.77 -29.12
N ASP A 153 11.44 7.25 -30.36
CA ASP A 153 10.78 7.84 -31.54
C ASP A 153 11.05 9.34 -31.75
N GLY A 154 12.27 9.79 -31.40
CA GLY A 154 12.73 11.19 -31.58
C GLY A 154 12.32 12.15 -30.46
N GLU A 155 11.78 11.65 -29.37
CA GLU A 155 11.44 12.40 -28.17
C GLU A 155 12.14 11.80 -26.94
N THR A 156 12.36 12.62 -25.91
CA THR A 156 12.97 12.17 -24.65
C THR A 156 11.88 11.94 -23.60
N TYR A 157 11.89 10.78 -22.96
CA TYR A 157 10.89 10.34 -21.98
C TYR A 157 11.52 10.05 -20.61
N THR A 158 10.77 10.32 -19.55
CA THR A 158 11.00 9.70 -18.25
C THR A 158 10.49 8.25 -18.26
N LEU A 159 10.89 7.43 -17.28
CA LEU A 159 10.36 6.06 -17.13
C LEU A 159 8.82 6.05 -17.08
N ALA A 160 8.22 6.92 -16.27
CA ALA A 160 6.76 6.99 -16.14
C ALA A 160 6.06 7.39 -17.45
N ALA A 161 6.63 8.35 -18.20
CA ALA A 161 6.06 8.77 -19.49
C ALA A 161 6.20 7.68 -20.57
N LEU A 162 7.35 6.96 -20.59
CA LEU A 162 7.56 5.87 -21.53
C LEU A 162 6.69 4.65 -21.21
N GLU A 163 6.35 4.42 -19.95
CA GLU A 163 5.45 3.32 -19.56
C GLU A 163 4.07 3.41 -20.24
N VAL A 164 3.59 4.61 -20.55
CA VAL A 164 2.36 4.80 -21.32
C VAL A 164 2.48 4.16 -22.72
N LYS A 165 3.65 4.26 -23.36
CA LYS A 165 3.91 3.66 -24.68
C LYS A 165 4.01 2.13 -24.61
N THR A 166 4.34 1.55 -23.46
CA THR A 166 4.30 0.08 -23.27
C THR A 166 2.88 -0.49 -23.26
N ASN A 167 1.85 0.36 -23.21
CA ASN A 167 0.44 0.00 -23.29
C ASN A 167 -0.21 0.42 -24.62
N ASP A 168 0.55 0.86 -25.62
CA ASP A 168 0.05 1.29 -26.93
C ASP A 168 -0.73 0.15 -27.63
N LYS A 169 -1.70 0.52 -28.47
CA LYS A 169 -2.46 -0.45 -29.26
C LYS A 169 -1.60 -1.16 -30.31
N ASP A 170 -0.60 -0.47 -30.85
CA ASP A 170 0.36 -1.05 -31.80
C ASP A 170 1.37 -1.95 -31.08
N ARG A 171 1.40 -3.23 -31.45
CA ARG A 171 2.26 -4.24 -30.84
C ARG A 171 3.74 -3.93 -30.99
N ASP A 172 4.16 -3.42 -32.14
CA ASP A 172 5.56 -3.08 -32.40
C ASP A 172 6.00 -1.91 -31.54
N THR A 173 5.15 -0.91 -31.37
CA THR A 173 5.38 0.22 -30.47
C THR A 173 5.53 -0.27 -29.02
N ARG A 174 4.64 -1.16 -28.52
CA ARG A 174 4.77 -1.75 -27.17
C ARG A 174 6.12 -2.46 -26.99
N LYS A 175 6.51 -3.30 -27.98
CA LYS A 175 7.79 -4.03 -27.94
C LYS A 175 8.98 -3.06 -27.86
N ARG A 176 9.05 -2.10 -28.77
CA ARG A 176 10.14 -1.10 -28.80
C ARG A 176 10.19 -0.26 -27.53
N ALA A 177 9.04 0.18 -27.05
CA ALA A 177 8.95 0.95 -25.81
C ALA A 177 9.43 0.13 -24.59
N MET A 178 9.04 -1.15 -24.50
CA MET A 178 9.51 -2.03 -23.44
C MET A 178 11.02 -2.30 -23.54
N GLN A 179 11.54 -2.46 -24.75
CA GLN A 179 12.98 -2.60 -24.96
C GLN A 179 13.75 -1.34 -24.54
N ALA A 180 13.27 -0.16 -24.87
CA ALA A 180 13.88 1.10 -24.46
C ALA A 180 13.78 1.31 -22.93
N TYR A 181 12.64 1.01 -22.33
CA TYR A 181 12.41 1.09 -20.89
C TYR A 181 13.38 0.19 -20.10
N TRP A 182 13.50 -1.07 -20.49
CA TRP A 182 14.38 -2.02 -19.81
C TRP A 182 15.84 -1.89 -20.23
N GLY A 183 16.11 -1.31 -21.40
CA GLY A 183 17.46 -0.91 -21.81
C GLY A 183 18.07 0.11 -20.85
N TRP A 184 17.28 1.08 -20.39
CA TRP A 184 17.69 2.02 -19.36
C TRP A 184 18.05 1.31 -18.04
N TYR A 185 17.24 0.35 -17.61
CA TYR A 185 17.56 -0.45 -16.41
C TYR A 185 18.81 -1.30 -16.59
N ASP A 186 19.06 -1.85 -17.77
CA ASP A 186 20.28 -2.61 -18.06
C ASP A 186 21.53 -1.72 -17.96
N GLU A 187 21.48 -0.51 -18.51
CA GLU A 187 22.56 0.49 -18.41
C GLU A 187 22.83 0.93 -16.97
N HIS A 188 21.80 0.97 -16.10
CA HIS A 188 21.91 1.39 -14.70
C HIS A 188 21.90 0.22 -13.70
N ALA A 189 21.94 -1.04 -14.20
CA ALA A 189 21.80 -2.23 -13.36
C ALA A 189 22.85 -2.33 -12.27
N GLN A 190 24.09 -1.96 -12.57
CA GLN A 190 25.17 -1.95 -11.59
C GLN A 190 24.91 -0.92 -10.48
N GLU A 191 24.57 0.32 -10.82
CA GLU A 191 24.32 1.38 -9.86
C GLU A 191 23.13 1.08 -8.96
N ILE A 192 22.02 0.63 -9.54
CA ILE A 192 20.81 0.23 -8.80
C ILE A 192 21.10 -0.97 -7.90
N GLY A 193 21.82 -1.96 -8.42
CA GLY A 193 22.24 -3.14 -7.67
C GLY A 193 23.14 -2.81 -6.48
N GLU A 194 24.07 -1.87 -6.62
CA GLU A 194 24.93 -1.38 -5.54
C GLU A 194 24.14 -0.64 -4.45
N VAL A 195 23.15 0.18 -4.83
CA VAL A 195 22.28 0.84 -3.85
C VAL A 195 21.47 -0.18 -3.07
N TYR A 196 20.92 -1.19 -3.75
CA TYR A 196 20.19 -2.27 -3.08
C TYR A 196 21.10 -3.10 -2.18
N ASP A 197 22.33 -3.41 -2.61
CA ASP A 197 23.31 -4.08 -1.75
C ASP A 197 23.61 -3.29 -0.48
N GLN A 198 23.87 -1.99 -0.59
CA GLN A 198 24.09 -1.12 0.56
C GLN A 198 22.88 -1.09 1.49
N LEU A 199 21.64 -1.07 0.97
CA LEU A 199 20.41 -1.17 1.75
C LEU A 199 20.32 -2.51 2.50
N VAL A 200 20.61 -3.62 1.84
CA VAL A 200 20.64 -4.95 2.46
C VAL A 200 21.66 -5.01 3.58
N GLN A 201 22.86 -4.46 3.35
CA GLN A 201 23.94 -4.44 4.36
C GLN A 201 23.59 -3.55 5.56
N VAL A 202 23.07 -2.34 5.35
CA VAL A 202 22.71 -1.44 6.46
C VAL A 202 21.59 -2.03 7.31
N ARG A 203 20.56 -2.63 6.68
CA ARG A 203 19.46 -3.32 7.36
C ARG A 203 19.96 -4.54 8.15
N THR A 204 20.90 -5.28 7.59
CA THR A 204 21.54 -6.41 8.26
C THR A 204 22.35 -5.93 9.48
N ARG A 205 23.08 -4.80 9.37
CA ARG A 205 23.80 -4.21 10.50
C ARG A 205 22.84 -3.78 11.63
N MET A 206 21.71 -3.13 11.27
CA MET A 206 20.67 -2.78 12.27
C MET A 206 20.18 -4.02 13.02
N ALA A 207 19.83 -5.08 12.29
CA ALA A 207 19.37 -6.32 12.87
C ALA A 207 20.40 -6.92 13.82
N LYS A 208 21.69 -6.97 13.41
CA LYS A 208 22.78 -7.48 14.25
C LYS A 208 22.99 -6.65 15.53
N LYS A 209 22.94 -5.31 15.43
CA LYS A 209 23.04 -4.42 16.59
C LYS A 209 21.93 -4.65 17.61
N LEU A 210 20.73 -4.96 17.15
CA LEU A 210 19.57 -5.30 17.99
C LEU A 210 19.53 -6.77 18.43
N GLY A 211 20.53 -7.59 18.06
CA GLY A 211 20.65 -8.98 18.50
C GLY A 211 19.92 -10.01 17.65
N TYR A 212 19.39 -9.62 16.49
CA TYR A 212 18.71 -10.53 15.56
C TYR A 212 19.68 -11.30 14.66
N LYS A 213 19.27 -12.49 14.24
CA LYS A 213 20.05 -13.34 13.31
C LYS A 213 20.22 -12.65 11.95
N ASN A 214 19.15 -12.10 11.39
CA ASN A 214 19.09 -11.38 10.13
C ASN A 214 17.98 -10.30 10.18
N TYR A 215 17.77 -9.60 9.05
CA TYR A 215 16.81 -8.50 9.00
C TYR A 215 15.33 -8.96 8.98
N ILE A 216 15.01 -10.21 8.67
CA ILE A 216 13.63 -10.67 8.49
C ILE A 216 12.78 -10.39 9.73
N GLU A 217 13.26 -10.81 10.90
CA GLU A 217 12.53 -10.61 12.16
C GLU A 217 12.38 -9.13 12.51
N LEU A 218 13.46 -8.35 12.38
CA LEU A 218 13.42 -6.90 12.57
C LEU A 218 12.46 -6.23 11.56
N GLY A 219 12.48 -6.63 10.30
CA GLY A 219 11.58 -6.14 9.26
C GLY A 219 10.12 -6.38 9.62
N TYR A 220 9.79 -7.55 10.15
CA TYR A 220 8.43 -7.86 10.59
C TYR A 220 7.98 -6.97 11.77
N TYR A 221 8.86 -6.71 12.75
CA TYR A 221 8.54 -5.78 13.84
C TYR A 221 8.37 -4.34 13.34
N ARG A 222 9.20 -3.89 12.41
CA ARG A 222 9.08 -2.56 11.78
C ARG A 222 7.78 -2.41 10.98
N MET A 223 7.27 -3.52 10.42
CA MET A 223 5.98 -3.57 9.72
C MET A 223 4.78 -3.78 10.66
N MET A 224 4.99 -3.71 11.99
CA MET A 224 3.93 -3.89 13.00
C MET A 224 3.13 -5.20 12.84
N ARG A 225 3.80 -6.30 12.52
CA ARG A 225 3.16 -7.61 12.38
C ARG A 225 2.99 -8.27 13.73
N PHE A 226 1.78 -8.15 14.30
CA PHE A 226 1.50 -8.53 15.68
C PHE A 226 1.27 -10.02 15.88
N ASP A 227 0.59 -10.67 14.94
CA ASP A 227 -0.03 -11.97 15.15
C ASP A 227 0.28 -13.01 14.07
N TYR A 228 1.32 -12.77 13.25
CA TYR A 228 1.84 -13.72 12.28
C TYR A 228 3.35 -13.54 12.06
N ASN A 229 3.98 -14.56 11.51
CA ASN A 229 5.42 -14.66 11.34
C ASN A 229 5.80 -15.13 9.92
N LYS A 230 7.11 -15.34 9.68
CA LYS A 230 7.59 -15.77 8.37
C LYS A 230 7.12 -17.16 7.94
N GLU A 231 6.88 -18.05 8.90
CA GLU A 231 6.39 -19.41 8.64
C GLU A 231 4.93 -19.38 8.17
N ASP A 232 4.11 -18.49 8.73
CA ASP A 232 2.75 -18.21 8.23
C ASP A 232 2.76 -17.70 6.79
N VAL A 233 3.65 -16.75 6.49
CA VAL A 233 3.82 -16.20 5.15
C VAL A 233 4.36 -17.25 4.16
N GLU A 234 5.27 -18.12 4.58
CA GLU A 234 5.75 -19.24 3.77
C GLU A 234 4.60 -20.20 3.38
N ASN A 235 3.74 -20.55 4.35
CA ASN A 235 2.55 -21.35 4.09
C ASN A 235 1.58 -20.67 3.12
N TYR A 236 1.41 -19.36 3.24
CA TYR A 236 0.60 -18.58 2.31
C TYR A 236 1.18 -18.58 0.89
N ARG A 237 2.49 -18.34 0.73
CA ARG A 237 3.16 -18.40 -0.59
C ARG A 237 2.99 -19.76 -1.25
N LYS A 238 3.06 -20.85 -0.47
CA LYS A 238 2.82 -22.21 -0.97
C LYS A 238 1.40 -22.38 -1.52
N GLN A 239 0.39 -21.88 -0.81
CA GLN A 239 -0.99 -21.93 -1.29
C GLN A 239 -1.17 -21.13 -2.58
N VAL A 240 -0.52 -19.96 -2.72
CA VAL A 240 -0.55 -19.19 -3.98
C VAL A 240 0.05 -20.00 -5.14
N LEU A 241 1.18 -20.69 -4.92
CA LEU A 241 1.76 -21.57 -5.94
C LEU A 241 0.83 -22.72 -6.35
N GLU A 242 0.15 -23.33 -5.38
CA GLU A 242 -0.68 -24.53 -5.61
C GLU A 242 -2.05 -24.18 -6.20
N ASP A 243 -2.68 -23.11 -5.73
CA ASP A 243 -4.08 -22.80 -6.03
C ASP A 243 -4.24 -21.65 -7.04
N VAL A 244 -3.37 -20.61 -7.01
CA VAL A 244 -3.55 -19.40 -7.83
C VAL A 244 -2.77 -19.46 -9.13
N VAL A 245 -1.50 -19.86 -9.11
CA VAL A 245 -0.64 -19.90 -10.31
C VAL A 245 -1.26 -20.69 -11.47
N PRO A 246 -1.94 -21.84 -11.27
CA PRO A 246 -2.64 -22.52 -12.37
C PRO A 246 -3.73 -21.66 -13.03
N LEU A 247 -4.54 -20.95 -12.24
CA LEU A 247 -5.57 -20.05 -12.78
C LEU A 247 -4.95 -18.83 -13.49
N ASP A 248 -3.88 -18.27 -12.93
CA ASP A 248 -3.14 -17.19 -13.57
C ASP A 248 -2.64 -17.58 -14.98
N ASN A 249 -2.05 -18.75 -15.11
CA ASN A 249 -1.62 -19.28 -16.40
C ASN A 249 -2.79 -19.49 -17.38
N GLU A 250 -3.93 -19.97 -16.91
CA GLU A 250 -5.14 -20.12 -17.73
C GLU A 250 -5.63 -18.75 -18.25
N LEU A 251 -5.60 -17.72 -17.43
CA LEU A 251 -6.00 -16.37 -17.81
C LEU A 251 -5.06 -15.78 -18.87
N TYR A 252 -3.75 -15.97 -18.75
CA TYR A 252 -2.79 -15.55 -19.79
C TYR A 252 -2.95 -16.33 -21.08
N ALA A 253 -3.19 -17.65 -21.02
CA ALA A 253 -3.47 -18.45 -22.20
C ALA A 253 -4.77 -18.00 -22.89
N ARG A 254 -5.79 -17.62 -22.12
CA ARG A 254 -7.05 -17.06 -22.61
C ARG A 254 -6.84 -15.69 -23.26
N GLN A 255 -6.02 -14.83 -22.67
CA GLN A 255 -5.62 -13.53 -23.23
C GLN A 255 -4.89 -13.72 -24.56
N GLN A 256 -3.91 -14.63 -24.62
CA GLN A 256 -3.18 -14.97 -25.85
C GLN A 256 -4.12 -15.37 -26.99
N LYS A 257 -5.08 -16.24 -26.68
CA LYS A 257 -6.11 -16.70 -27.65
C LYS A 257 -7.02 -15.55 -28.10
N ARG A 258 -7.47 -14.70 -27.17
CA ARG A 258 -8.34 -13.54 -27.45
C ARG A 258 -7.64 -12.53 -28.36
N LEU A 259 -6.35 -12.28 -28.14
CA LEU A 259 -5.53 -11.38 -28.95
C LEU A 259 -5.13 -11.99 -30.31
N GLY A 260 -5.31 -13.30 -30.50
CA GLY A 260 -4.91 -14.01 -31.72
C GLY A 260 -3.39 -14.10 -31.91
N TYR A 261 -2.63 -14.11 -30.82
CA TYR A 261 -1.17 -14.17 -30.89
C TYR A 261 -0.67 -15.62 -30.79
N ASP A 262 0.34 -15.98 -31.63
CA ASP A 262 1.01 -17.27 -31.54
C ASP A 262 1.78 -17.41 -30.21
N THR A 263 2.33 -16.31 -29.72
CA THR A 263 3.05 -16.23 -28.45
C THR A 263 2.72 -14.91 -27.76
N LEU A 264 2.38 -14.99 -26.48
CA LEU A 264 2.26 -13.82 -25.61
C LEU A 264 3.64 -13.48 -25.04
N HIS A 265 4.08 -12.24 -25.22
CA HIS A 265 5.33 -11.74 -24.67
C HIS A 265 5.06 -10.75 -23.54
N ALA A 266 6.05 -10.44 -22.74
CA ALA A 266 5.92 -9.52 -21.62
C ALA A 266 5.37 -8.14 -22.03
N TRP A 267 5.66 -7.65 -23.23
CA TRP A 267 5.06 -6.40 -23.77
C TRP A 267 3.59 -6.51 -24.18
N ASP A 268 3.02 -7.72 -24.18
CA ASP A 268 1.60 -7.95 -24.50
C ASP A 268 0.74 -8.07 -23.23
N GLU A 269 1.33 -8.34 -22.07
CA GLU A 269 0.62 -8.73 -20.84
C GLU A 269 -0.39 -7.68 -20.33
N LYS A 270 -0.09 -6.40 -20.51
CA LYS A 270 -0.99 -5.31 -20.12
C LYS A 270 -2.07 -5.00 -21.16
N PHE A 271 -1.98 -5.55 -22.37
CA PHE A 271 -2.94 -5.34 -23.45
C PHE A 271 -3.94 -6.49 -23.49
N GLU A 272 -5.09 -6.30 -22.85
CA GLU A 272 -6.07 -7.37 -22.61
C GLU A 272 -7.02 -7.62 -23.79
N PHE A 273 -7.41 -6.57 -24.51
CA PHE A 273 -8.47 -6.65 -25.53
C PHE A 273 -8.07 -5.98 -26.84
N THR A 274 -8.42 -6.62 -27.98
CA THR A 274 -8.13 -6.09 -29.33
C THR A 274 -8.78 -4.73 -29.58
N SER A 275 -9.94 -4.46 -28.98
CA SER A 275 -10.63 -3.17 -29.03
C SER A 275 -10.03 -2.10 -28.11
N GLY A 276 -9.07 -2.47 -27.26
CA GLY A 276 -8.46 -1.67 -26.20
C GLY A 276 -9.06 -1.98 -24.83
N ASN A 277 -8.28 -1.70 -23.78
CA ASN A 277 -8.70 -1.88 -22.39
C ASN A 277 -9.87 -0.92 -22.04
N PRO A 278 -10.71 -1.27 -21.05
CA PRO A 278 -11.84 -0.42 -20.64
C PRO A 278 -11.33 0.91 -20.10
N THR A 279 -12.02 1.99 -20.45
CA THR A 279 -11.74 3.35 -19.95
C THR A 279 -13.03 4.02 -19.50
N PRO A 280 -12.99 4.82 -18.39
CA PRO A 280 -14.14 5.61 -18.00
C PRO A 280 -14.57 6.57 -19.12
N LYS A 281 -15.88 6.79 -19.26
CA LYS A 281 -16.45 7.60 -20.36
C LYS A 281 -16.60 9.08 -20.03
N TYR A 282 -16.18 9.52 -18.86
CA TYR A 282 -16.50 10.83 -18.33
C TYR A 282 -15.27 11.54 -17.78
N ASP A 283 -15.35 12.87 -17.69
CA ASP A 283 -14.35 13.68 -17.00
C ASP A 283 -14.42 13.50 -15.47
N ARG A 284 -13.41 14.02 -14.79
CA ARG A 284 -13.31 13.93 -13.32
C ARG A 284 -14.56 14.44 -12.58
N ALA A 285 -15.11 15.57 -13.02
CA ALA A 285 -16.24 16.19 -12.32
C ALA A 285 -17.48 15.29 -12.37
N GLU A 286 -17.76 14.70 -13.54
CA GLU A 286 -18.88 13.76 -13.70
C GLU A 286 -18.57 12.42 -13.02
N LEU A 287 -17.31 11.93 -13.01
CA LEU A 287 -16.92 10.72 -12.27
C LEU A 287 -17.18 10.88 -10.77
N VAL A 288 -16.78 12.00 -10.15
CA VAL A 288 -17.04 12.29 -8.73
C VAL A 288 -18.54 12.37 -8.43
N LYS A 289 -19.32 12.97 -9.32
CA LYS A 289 -20.79 13.06 -9.17
C LYS A 289 -21.43 11.65 -9.24
N ARG A 290 -20.95 10.78 -10.12
CA ARG A 290 -21.41 9.39 -10.23
C ARG A 290 -20.99 8.58 -9.01
N ALA A 291 -19.78 8.78 -8.49
CA ALA A 291 -19.33 8.20 -7.23
C ALA A 291 -20.21 8.65 -6.05
N LEU A 292 -20.56 9.94 -5.97
CA LEU A 292 -21.47 10.42 -4.94
C LEU A 292 -22.84 9.71 -4.98
N LYS A 293 -23.42 9.55 -6.18
CA LYS A 293 -24.66 8.80 -6.37
C LYS A 293 -24.50 7.33 -5.98
N MET A 294 -23.41 6.69 -6.41
CA MET A 294 -23.08 5.31 -6.06
C MET A 294 -23.04 5.09 -4.55
N TYR A 295 -22.31 5.93 -3.83
CA TYR A 295 -22.21 5.83 -2.37
C TYR A 295 -23.52 6.18 -1.64
N GLN A 296 -24.38 7.02 -2.23
CA GLN A 296 -25.74 7.29 -1.73
C GLN A 296 -26.66 6.08 -1.86
N GLU A 297 -26.51 5.30 -2.91
CA GLU A 297 -27.33 4.11 -3.20
C GLU A 297 -26.79 2.86 -2.51
N LEU A 298 -25.48 2.81 -2.20
CA LEU A 298 -24.85 1.66 -1.57
C LEU A 298 -25.30 1.49 -0.10
N ASP A 299 -25.18 2.54 0.73
CA ASP A 299 -25.57 2.49 2.15
C ASP A 299 -25.67 3.91 2.73
N PRO A 300 -26.56 4.16 3.73
CA PRO A 300 -26.66 5.47 4.39
C PRO A 300 -25.35 5.99 5.00
N LYS A 301 -24.44 5.09 5.47
CA LYS A 301 -23.16 5.49 6.04
C LYS A 301 -22.15 5.91 4.97
N THR A 302 -22.12 5.20 3.84
CA THR A 302 -21.29 5.62 2.71
C THR A 302 -21.81 6.90 2.07
N ALA A 303 -23.12 7.13 2.06
CA ALA A 303 -23.74 8.39 1.64
C ALA A 303 -23.28 9.58 2.50
N GLU A 304 -23.36 9.44 3.84
CA GLU A 304 -22.88 10.45 4.79
C GLU A 304 -21.39 10.74 4.59
N PHE A 305 -20.59 9.68 4.51
CA PHE A 305 -19.15 9.77 4.34
C PHE A 305 -18.75 10.50 3.05
N PHE A 306 -19.23 10.05 1.89
CA PHE A 306 -18.77 10.62 0.62
C PHE A 306 -19.28 12.03 0.40
N LYS A 307 -20.47 12.34 0.94
CA LYS A 307 -20.96 13.73 1.03
C LYS A 307 -20.05 14.60 1.91
N PHE A 308 -19.56 14.08 3.05
CA PHE A 308 -18.60 14.79 3.89
C PHE A 308 -17.30 15.09 3.12
N MET A 309 -16.79 14.13 2.35
CA MET A 309 -15.57 14.30 1.52
C MET A 309 -15.76 15.40 0.47
N THR A 310 -16.87 15.37 -0.26
CA THR A 310 -17.17 16.34 -1.33
C THR A 310 -17.49 17.74 -0.79
N ASP A 311 -18.29 17.86 0.25
CA ASP A 311 -18.67 19.15 0.86
C ASP A 311 -17.45 19.88 1.44
N ARG A 312 -16.45 19.14 1.90
CA ARG A 312 -15.22 19.68 2.50
C ARG A 312 -14.06 19.80 1.53
N GLU A 313 -14.26 19.42 0.27
CA GLU A 313 -13.21 19.45 -0.77
C GLU A 313 -11.95 18.65 -0.35
N LEU A 314 -12.16 17.43 0.14
CA LEU A 314 -11.12 16.53 0.64
C LEU A 314 -10.58 15.57 -0.45
N LEU A 315 -10.70 15.95 -1.72
CA LEU A 315 -10.30 15.17 -2.89
C LEU A 315 -9.44 16.05 -3.81
N ASP A 316 -8.16 15.75 -3.98
CA ASP A 316 -7.32 16.33 -5.03
C ASP A 316 -6.96 15.24 -6.05
N LEU A 317 -7.70 15.20 -7.16
CA LEU A 317 -7.70 14.08 -8.09
C LEU A 317 -6.99 14.37 -9.42
N ASP A 318 -6.91 15.65 -9.84
CA ASP A 318 -6.35 16.00 -11.15
C ASP A 318 -4.82 15.86 -11.17
N SER A 319 -4.30 15.28 -12.23
CA SER A 319 -2.87 15.36 -12.54
C SER A 319 -2.54 16.76 -13.04
N LYS A 320 -1.48 17.36 -12.50
CA LYS A 320 -1.03 18.72 -12.87
C LYS A 320 0.48 18.88 -12.73
N PRO A 321 1.11 19.81 -13.49
CA PRO A 321 2.53 20.08 -13.34
C PRO A 321 2.89 20.50 -11.91
N GLY A 322 3.95 19.92 -11.36
CA GLY A 322 4.41 20.17 -9.99
C GLY A 322 3.72 19.32 -8.91
N LYS A 323 2.73 18.51 -9.27
CA LYS A 323 2.11 17.56 -8.35
C LYS A 323 2.95 16.28 -8.24
N ALA A 324 3.10 15.73 -7.03
CA ALA A 324 3.78 14.47 -6.82
C ALA A 324 3.07 13.31 -7.53
N ALA A 325 3.82 12.27 -7.92
CA ALA A 325 3.26 11.07 -8.53
C ALA A 325 2.58 10.16 -7.49
N GLY A 326 1.74 9.23 -7.97
CA GLY A 326 1.06 8.25 -7.14
C GLY A 326 -0.33 8.68 -6.67
N GLY A 327 -0.87 7.93 -5.72
CA GLY A 327 -2.13 8.17 -5.03
C GLY A 327 -2.03 7.71 -3.59
N TYR A 328 -2.81 8.32 -2.69
CA TYR A 328 -2.90 7.90 -1.29
C TYR A 328 -4.17 8.44 -0.62
N CYS A 329 -4.57 7.76 0.44
CA CYS A 329 -5.49 8.30 1.43
C CYS A 329 -4.74 8.56 2.74
N THR A 330 -4.99 9.70 3.38
CA THR A 330 -4.44 10.04 4.69
C THR A 330 -5.51 10.58 5.63
N PHE A 331 -5.17 10.81 6.89
CA PHE A 331 -6.08 11.28 7.92
C PHE A 331 -5.52 12.50 8.66
N ILE A 332 -6.34 13.52 8.82
CA ILE A 332 -5.98 14.77 9.51
C ILE A 332 -6.65 14.75 10.89
N PRO A 333 -5.93 14.36 11.98
CA PRO A 333 -6.54 14.01 13.27
C PRO A 333 -7.39 15.08 13.91
N ASN A 334 -6.89 16.32 14.04
CA ASN A 334 -7.63 17.40 14.72
C ASN A 334 -8.87 17.85 13.95
N TYR A 335 -8.92 17.60 12.63
CA TYR A 335 -10.09 17.86 11.78
C TYR A 335 -10.97 16.64 11.57
N GLN A 336 -10.56 15.47 12.09
CA GLN A 336 -11.25 14.18 11.92
C GLN A 336 -11.64 13.93 10.46
N SER A 337 -10.73 14.26 9.55
CA SER A 337 -11.00 14.27 8.12
C SER A 337 -10.02 13.40 7.36
N PRO A 338 -10.50 12.41 6.58
CA PRO A 338 -9.70 11.79 5.54
C PRO A 338 -9.36 12.79 4.44
N PHE A 339 -8.31 12.51 3.67
CA PHE A 339 -7.98 13.25 2.45
C PHE A 339 -7.50 12.26 1.39
N ILE A 340 -8.01 12.39 0.16
CA ILE A 340 -7.64 11.57 -0.99
C ILE A 340 -6.83 12.41 -1.98
N PHE A 341 -5.65 11.93 -2.31
CA PHE A 341 -4.75 12.46 -3.32
C PHE A 341 -4.63 11.45 -4.46
N ALA A 342 -4.75 11.88 -5.71
CA ALA A 342 -4.60 11.03 -6.88
C ALA A 342 -4.14 11.80 -8.11
N ASN A 343 -3.83 11.09 -9.19
CA ASN A 343 -3.43 11.64 -10.48
C ASN A 343 -4.23 10.98 -11.61
N PHE A 344 -5.44 11.48 -11.87
CA PHE A 344 -6.30 10.98 -12.94
C PHE A 344 -5.64 11.12 -14.31
N ASN A 345 -5.76 10.08 -15.13
CA ASN A 345 -5.09 9.95 -16.42
C ASN A 345 -5.99 9.37 -17.54
N HIS A 346 -7.30 9.30 -17.33
CA HIS A 346 -8.30 8.74 -18.27
C HIS A 346 -8.15 7.24 -18.55
N THR A 347 -7.64 6.47 -17.58
CA THR A 347 -7.63 5.00 -17.62
C THR A 347 -8.65 4.43 -16.62
N SER A 348 -8.87 3.09 -16.63
CA SER A 348 -9.71 2.41 -15.63
C SER A 348 -9.31 2.75 -14.21
N HIS A 349 -8.03 3.05 -14.00
CA HIS A 349 -7.46 3.44 -12.71
C HIS A 349 -8.16 4.66 -12.07
N ASP A 350 -8.69 5.60 -12.86
CA ASP A 350 -9.44 6.75 -12.31
C ASP A 350 -10.70 6.30 -11.54
N ALA A 351 -11.40 5.27 -12.04
CA ALA A 351 -12.54 4.70 -11.34
C ALA A 351 -12.11 3.83 -10.15
N GLU A 352 -11.01 3.09 -10.31
CA GLU A 352 -10.40 2.27 -9.25
C GLU A 352 -9.96 3.15 -8.06
N VAL A 353 -9.31 4.30 -8.31
CA VAL A 353 -8.96 5.27 -7.25
C VAL A 353 -10.19 5.75 -6.48
N LEU A 354 -11.31 6.07 -7.17
CA LEU A 354 -12.55 6.52 -6.50
C LEU A 354 -13.20 5.44 -5.63
N THR A 355 -12.81 4.19 -5.78
CA THR A 355 -13.29 3.08 -4.97
C THR A 355 -12.25 2.61 -3.96
N HIS A 356 -11.00 2.47 -4.37
CA HIS A 356 -9.88 2.07 -3.54
C HIS A 356 -9.58 3.09 -2.44
N GLU A 357 -9.21 4.32 -2.82
CA GLU A 357 -8.88 5.37 -1.84
C GLU A 357 -10.10 5.75 -0.99
N ALA A 358 -11.31 5.69 -1.57
CA ALA A 358 -12.52 5.87 -0.80
C ALA A 358 -12.78 4.74 0.19
N GLY A 359 -12.31 3.52 -0.06
CA GLY A 359 -12.33 2.41 0.90
C GLY A 359 -11.49 2.72 2.15
N HIS A 360 -10.26 3.19 1.96
CA HIS A 360 -9.42 3.70 3.06
C HIS A 360 -10.07 4.87 3.79
N ALA A 361 -10.56 5.86 3.03
CA ALA A 361 -11.19 7.05 3.60
C ALA A 361 -12.45 6.70 4.39
N PHE A 362 -13.27 5.76 3.92
CA PHE A 362 -14.46 5.27 4.63
C PHE A 362 -14.09 4.53 5.92
N GLN A 363 -13.03 3.72 5.89
CA GLN A 363 -12.52 3.05 7.07
C GLN A 363 -12.13 4.08 8.13
N VAL A 364 -11.23 5.02 7.81
CA VAL A 364 -10.73 5.98 8.79
C VAL A 364 -11.80 6.98 9.24
N TYR A 365 -12.75 7.32 8.36
CA TYR A 365 -13.95 8.10 8.73
C TYR A 365 -14.81 7.34 9.74
N SER A 366 -14.97 6.04 9.58
CA SER A 366 -15.77 5.18 10.47
C SER A 366 -15.11 4.98 11.83
N SER A 367 -13.77 4.98 11.89
CA SER A 367 -12.96 4.75 13.10
C SER A 367 -12.43 6.04 13.75
N LYS A 368 -12.67 7.22 13.18
CA LYS A 368 -12.08 8.51 13.57
C LYS A 368 -12.21 8.93 15.05
N ASN A 369 -13.11 8.30 15.79
CA ASN A 369 -13.36 8.56 17.21
C ASN A 369 -12.67 7.54 18.13
N ILE A 370 -11.91 6.60 17.60
CA ILE A 370 -11.16 5.63 18.40
C ILE A 370 -10.06 6.36 19.18
N PHE A 371 -9.90 5.97 20.43
CA PHE A 371 -8.88 6.45 21.35
C PHE A 371 -8.00 5.27 21.82
N PRO A 372 -6.68 5.44 21.85
CA PRO A 372 -5.89 6.59 21.36
C PRO A 372 -5.83 6.67 19.82
N ILE A 373 -5.30 7.78 19.30
CA ILE A 373 -5.17 8.05 17.86
C ILE A 373 -4.39 6.95 17.11
N ASP A 374 -3.46 6.31 17.78
CA ASP A 374 -2.65 5.18 17.29
C ASP A 374 -3.50 3.98 16.83
N CYS A 375 -4.73 3.85 17.31
CA CYS A 375 -5.64 2.76 17.00
C CYS A 375 -6.72 3.12 15.95
N VAL A 376 -6.68 4.29 15.35
CA VAL A 376 -7.61 4.70 14.29
C VAL A 376 -7.34 3.93 13.00
N TRP A 377 -6.08 3.86 12.58
CA TRP A 377 -5.64 3.04 11.46
C TRP A 377 -5.31 1.62 11.92
N PRO A 378 -5.76 0.58 11.22
CA PRO A 378 -5.26 -0.78 11.43
C PRO A 378 -3.85 -0.95 10.84
N THR A 379 -3.30 -2.17 10.92
CA THR A 379 -2.04 -2.53 10.25
C THR A 379 -2.20 -2.47 8.72
N TYR A 380 -1.10 -2.34 7.99
CA TYR A 380 -1.09 -2.08 6.55
C TYR A 380 -1.91 -3.09 5.74
N GLU A 381 -1.71 -4.40 5.99
CA GLU A 381 -2.47 -5.47 5.35
C GLU A 381 -3.97 -5.38 5.62
N SER A 382 -4.34 -4.88 6.80
CA SER A 382 -5.74 -4.66 7.14
C SER A 382 -6.31 -3.41 6.46
N CYS A 383 -5.51 -2.33 6.30
CA CYS A 383 -5.90 -1.15 5.55
C CYS A 383 -6.29 -1.52 4.12
N GLU A 384 -5.51 -2.39 3.47
CA GLU A 384 -5.76 -2.80 2.09
C GLU A 384 -6.97 -3.73 1.94
N ILE A 385 -7.42 -4.41 3.02
CA ILE A 385 -8.72 -5.12 2.97
C ILE A 385 -9.84 -4.11 2.70
N HIS A 386 -9.81 -2.95 3.34
CA HIS A 386 -10.86 -1.95 3.22
C HIS A 386 -10.91 -1.33 1.83
N SER A 387 -9.76 -0.99 1.26
CA SER A 387 -9.65 -0.40 -0.08
C SER A 387 -10.06 -1.39 -1.17
N MET A 388 -9.42 -2.55 -1.24
CA MET A 388 -9.66 -3.55 -2.29
C MET A 388 -11.06 -4.18 -2.22
N SER A 389 -11.65 -4.30 -1.02
CA SER A 389 -13.01 -4.80 -0.89
C SER A 389 -14.05 -3.80 -1.37
N MET A 390 -13.86 -2.50 -1.17
CA MET A 390 -14.76 -1.46 -1.66
C MET A 390 -14.85 -1.48 -3.19
N GLU A 391 -13.76 -1.77 -3.89
CA GLU A 391 -13.76 -1.94 -5.34
C GLU A 391 -14.81 -2.98 -5.79
N PHE A 392 -14.91 -4.12 -5.10
CA PHE A 392 -15.88 -5.17 -5.41
C PHE A 392 -17.31 -4.85 -4.96
N PHE A 393 -17.49 -4.19 -3.81
CA PHE A 393 -18.81 -3.76 -3.35
C PHE A 393 -19.45 -2.73 -4.28
N THR A 394 -18.66 -1.98 -5.01
CA THR A 394 -19.15 -0.96 -5.95
C THR A 394 -19.41 -1.48 -7.36
N TYR A 395 -19.14 -2.74 -7.66
CA TYR A 395 -19.41 -3.35 -8.98
C TYR A 395 -20.81 -3.07 -9.56
N PRO A 396 -21.92 -3.11 -8.78
CA PRO A 396 -23.25 -2.86 -9.34
C PRO A 396 -23.41 -1.50 -10.03
N TRP A 397 -22.53 -0.53 -9.72
CA TRP A 397 -22.58 0.83 -10.29
C TRP A 397 -21.56 1.08 -11.40
N MET A 398 -20.66 0.14 -11.69
CA MET A 398 -19.58 0.34 -12.67
C MET A 398 -20.11 0.58 -14.09
N LYS A 399 -21.32 0.09 -14.41
CA LYS A 399 -21.98 0.47 -15.67
C LYS A 399 -22.16 1.98 -15.82
N SER A 400 -22.30 2.73 -14.73
CA SER A 400 -22.40 4.18 -14.79
C SER A 400 -21.07 4.87 -15.12
N PHE A 401 -19.95 4.20 -14.99
CA PHE A 401 -18.61 4.72 -15.30
C PHE A 401 -18.11 4.27 -16.67
N PHE A 402 -18.38 3.01 -17.05
CA PHE A 402 -17.82 2.35 -18.24
C PHE A 402 -18.83 2.12 -19.37
N GLU A 403 -20.14 2.33 -19.12
CA GLU A 403 -21.23 2.14 -20.08
C GLU A 403 -21.17 0.76 -20.76
N GLU A 404 -20.95 0.73 -22.10
CA GLU A 404 -20.85 -0.50 -22.90
C GLU A 404 -19.59 -1.34 -22.57
N ASP A 405 -18.53 -0.74 -22.00
CA ASP A 405 -17.30 -1.44 -21.64
C ASP A 405 -17.33 -2.07 -20.23
N VAL A 406 -18.49 -2.06 -19.55
CA VAL A 406 -18.60 -2.53 -18.16
C VAL A 406 -18.22 -4.00 -17.99
N ASP A 407 -18.58 -4.87 -18.94
CA ASP A 407 -18.25 -6.30 -18.87
C ASP A 407 -16.75 -6.55 -19.06
N LYS A 408 -16.10 -5.74 -19.94
CA LYS A 408 -14.64 -5.72 -20.04
C LYS A 408 -13.99 -5.27 -18.74
N TYR A 409 -14.56 -4.25 -18.08
CA TYR A 409 -14.06 -3.78 -16.80
C TYR A 409 -14.11 -4.89 -15.74
N TYR A 410 -15.24 -5.58 -15.59
CA TYR A 410 -15.34 -6.69 -14.63
C TYR A 410 -14.34 -7.79 -14.92
N PHE A 411 -14.19 -8.16 -16.19
CA PHE A 411 -13.23 -9.18 -16.60
C PHE A 411 -11.78 -8.74 -16.29
N ASN A 412 -11.42 -7.52 -16.68
CA ASN A 412 -10.08 -6.96 -16.51
C ASN A 412 -9.72 -6.81 -15.04
N HIS A 413 -10.61 -6.23 -14.24
CA HIS A 413 -10.40 -5.99 -12.81
C HIS A 413 -10.25 -7.30 -12.02
N LEU A 414 -11.17 -8.27 -12.23
CA LEU A 414 -11.07 -9.56 -11.54
C LEU A 414 -9.85 -10.37 -12.02
N SER A 415 -9.53 -10.33 -13.31
CA SER A 415 -8.30 -10.93 -13.86
C SER A 415 -7.05 -10.30 -13.26
N GLY A 416 -7.02 -8.97 -13.16
CA GLY A 416 -5.93 -8.23 -12.52
C GLY A 416 -5.71 -8.63 -11.06
N ALA A 417 -6.81 -8.77 -10.29
CA ALA A 417 -6.77 -9.20 -8.90
C ALA A 417 -6.13 -10.59 -8.73
N VAL A 418 -6.42 -11.53 -9.66
CA VAL A 418 -5.79 -12.87 -9.65
C VAL A 418 -4.34 -12.80 -10.08
N LYS A 419 -4.04 -12.15 -11.21
CA LYS A 419 -2.70 -12.04 -11.80
C LYS A 419 -1.70 -11.33 -10.88
N PHE A 420 -2.20 -10.46 -10.00
CA PHE A 420 -1.38 -9.75 -9.02
C PHE A 420 -0.80 -10.67 -7.92
N LEU A 421 -1.55 -11.69 -7.48
CA LEU A 421 -1.17 -12.52 -6.33
C LEU A 421 0.18 -13.25 -6.53
N PRO A 422 0.45 -13.96 -7.66
CA PRO A 422 1.74 -14.60 -7.88
C PRO A 422 2.91 -13.61 -7.89
N TYR A 423 2.73 -12.43 -8.49
CA TYR A 423 3.75 -11.39 -8.52
C TYR A 423 4.05 -10.85 -7.11
N GLY A 424 3.02 -10.52 -6.34
CA GLY A 424 3.20 -9.96 -5.01
C GLY A 424 3.92 -10.91 -4.05
N VAL A 425 3.61 -12.21 -4.11
CA VAL A 425 4.33 -13.21 -3.28
C VAL A 425 5.73 -13.50 -3.81
N LEU A 426 6.00 -13.36 -5.11
CA LEU A 426 7.34 -13.40 -5.67
C LEU A 426 8.22 -12.29 -5.07
N VAL A 427 7.72 -11.06 -5.01
CA VAL A 427 8.43 -9.91 -4.41
C VAL A 427 8.78 -10.18 -2.95
N ASP A 428 7.87 -10.76 -2.18
CA ASP A 428 8.12 -11.11 -0.79
C ASP A 428 9.14 -12.25 -0.65
N HIS A 429 8.98 -13.33 -1.43
CA HIS A 429 9.88 -14.48 -1.39
C HIS A 429 11.32 -14.08 -1.74
N PHE A 430 11.48 -13.22 -2.75
CA PHE A 430 12.79 -12.68 -3.12
C PHE A 430 13.46 -11.96 -1.94
N GLN A 431 12.73 -11.14 -1.20
CA GLN A 431 13.27 -10.45 -0.03
C GLN A 431 13.68 -11.42 1.08
N HIS A 432 12.92 -12.49 1.33
CA HIS A 432 13.31 -13.52 2.28
C HIS A 432 14.62 -14.20 1.88
N GLU A 433 14.78 -14.59 0.60
CA GLU A 433 16.03 -15.19 0.11
C GLU A 433 17.22 -14.24 0.26
N VAL A 434 17.04 -12.95 -0.06
CA VAL A 434 18.10 -11.93 0.04
C VAL A 434 18.51 -11.68 1.49
N TYR A 435 17.56 -11.53 2.43
CA TYR A 435 17.89 -11.28 3.83
C TYR A 435 18.32 -12.53 4.60
N GLU A 436 18.01 -13.73 4.13
CA GLU A 436 18.64 -14.97 4.65
C GLU A 436 20.11 -15.09 4.21
N LYS A 437 20.47 -14.53 3.03
CA LYS A 437 21.82 -14.54 2.45
C LYS A 437 22.24 -13.13 2.03
N PRO A 438 22.46 -12.22 2.97
CA PRO A 438 22.71 -10.81 2.65
C PRO A 438 24.01 -10.56 1.87
N GLU A 439 24.92 -11.55 1.82
CA GLU A 439 26.17 -11.53 1.06
C GLU A 439 26.03 -11.83 -0.44
N MET A 440 24.82 -12.11 -0.94
CA MET A 440 24.61 -12.36 -2.37
C MET A 440 25.17 -11.22 -3.23
N SER A 441 25.87 -11.55 -4.30
CA SER A 441 26.23 -10.58 -5.34
C SER A 441 24.99 -10.11 -6.13
N ILE A 442 25.17 -9.07 -6.93
CA ILE A 442 24.10 -8.57 -7.83
C ILE A 442 23.65 -9.68 -8.79
N GLU A 443 24.59 -10.43 -9.36
CA GLU A 443 24.32 -11.54 -10.27
C GLU A 443 23.56 -12.68 -9.58
N GLU A 444 23.90 -13.00 -8.33
CA GLU A 444 23.18 -14.01 -7.55
C GLU A 444 21.75 -13.56 -7.22
N ARG A 445 21.53 -12.26 -6.94
CA ARG A 445 20.18 -11.70 -6.75
C ARG A 445 19.37 -11.74 -8.05
N LEU A 446 19.97 -11.39 -9.19
CA LEU A 446 19.32 -11.53 -10.50
C LEU A 446 18.91 -12.99 -10.75
N ALA A 447 19.82 -13.94 -10.57
CA ALA A 447 19.55 -15.36 -10.75
C ALA A 447 18.46 -15.88 -9.77
N THR A 448 18.48 -15.40 -8.52
CA THR A 448 17.47 -15.75 -7.49
C THR A 448 16.09 -15.27 -7.91
N TRP A 449 15.96 -13.99 -8.34
CA TRP A 449 14.70 -13.49 -8.87
C TRP A 449 14.19 -14.32 -10.03
N ARG A 450 15.03 -14.56 -11.04
CA ARG A 450 14.63 -15.33 -12.25
C ARG A 450 14.22 -16.76 -11.92
N LYS A 451 14.88 -17.39 -10.96
CA LYS A 451 14.52 -18.73 -10.46
C LYS A 451 13.13 -18.72 -9.83
N LEU A 452 12.85 -17.77 -8.95
CA LEU A 452 11.55 -17.64 -8.30
C LEU A 452 10.46 -17.24 -9.30
N GLU A 453 10.76 -16.31 -10.19
CA GLU A 453 9.84 -15.86 -11.23
C GLU A 453 9.35 -17.02 -12.11
N LYS A 454 10.21 -17.94 -12.49
CA LYS A 454 9.81 -19.14 -13.23
C LYS A 454 8.87 -20.06 -12.46
N GLN A 455 8.81 -19.95 -11.13
CA GLN A 455 7.87 -20.73 -10.31
C GLN A 455 6.51 -20.02 -10.23
N TYR A 456 6.50 -18.71 -9.94
CA TYR A 456 5.29 -17.95 -9.72
C TYR A 456 4.64 -17.41 -11.00
N LEU A 457 5.46 -17.09 -12.01
CA LEU A 457 5.06 -16.47 -13.28
C LEU A 457 5.69 -17.24 -14.47
N PRO A 458 5.40 -18.55 -14.62
CA PRO A 458 6.03 -19.39 -15.63
C PRO A 458 5.74 -18.96 -17.09
N GLN A 459 4.67 -18.17 -17.29
CA GLN A 459 4.28 -17.61 -18.60
C GLN A 459 5.18 -16.47 -19.08
N LYS A 460 6.02 -15.88 -18.22
CA LYS A 460 6.88 -14.74 -18.57
C LYS A 460 7.83 -15.05 -19.72
N ASN A 461 7.64 -14.35 -20.82
CA ASN A 461 8.46 -14.45 -22.03
C ASN A 461 9.02 -13.07 -22.39
N TYR A 462 10.31 -12.90 -22.22
CA TYR A 462 11.02 -11.63 -22.39
C TYR A 462 11.68 -11.42 -23.75
N GLU A 463 11.83 -12.47 -24.53
CA GLU A 463 12.43 -12.54 -25.88
C GLU A 463 13.34 -11.35 -26.26
N GLY A 464 14.62 -11.43 -25.89
CA GLY A 464 15.64 -10.46 -26.26
C GLY A 464 15.72 -9.20 -25.37
N ILE A 465 15.01 -9.15 -24.24
CA ILE A 465 15.23 -8.14 -23.20
C ILE A 465 16.19 -8.75 -22.17
N GLU A 466 17.48 -8.56 -22.38
CA GLU A 466 18.56 -9.30 -21.71
C GLU A 466 18.52 -9.15 -20.18
N ILE A 467 18.31 -7.94 -19.67
CA ILE A 467 18.24 -7.70 -18.22
C ILE A 467 17.08 -8.46 -17.57
N LEU A 468 15.96 -8.63 -18.25
CA LEU A 468 14.82 -9.40 -17.76
C LEU A 468 15.08 -10.90 -17.82
N GLU A 469 15.75 -11.40 -18.87
CA GLU A 469 16.16 -12.79 -18.93
C GLU A 469 17.14 -13.18 -17.82
N LYS A 470 17.95 -12.23 -17.37
CA LYS A 470 18.81 -12.37 -16.19
C LYS A 470 18.06 -12.31 -14.85
N GLY A 471 16.84 -11.71 -14.82
CA GLY A 471 16.02 -11.55 -13.63
C GLY A 471 16.02 -10.14 -13.02
N GLY A 472 16.20 -9.11 -13.82
CA GLY A 472 16.31 -7.70 -13.37
C GLY A 472 15.00 -7.02 -13.03
N TRP A 473 13.85 -7.69 -13.11
CA TRP A 473 12.55 -7.07 -12.86
C TRP A 473 12.45 -6.39 -11.49
N TRP A 474 13.06 -6.94 -10.45
CA TRP A 474 13.04 -6.39 -9.09
C TRP A 474 13.63 -4.97 -8.99
N MET A 475 14.51 -4.58 -9.94
CA MET A 475 15.17 -3.27 -9.91
C MET A 475 14.20 -2.10 -10.04
N ARG A 476 13.02 -2.32 -10.63
CA ARG A 476 11.93 -1.32 -10.69
C ARG A 476 11.00 -1.33 -9.48
N GLN A 477 11.13 -2.33 -8.59
CA GLN A 477 10.19 -2.52 -7.49
C GLN A 477 10.54 -1.59 -6.32
N LEU A 478 9.98 -0.38 -6.33
CA LEU A 478 10.23 0.68 -5.34
C LEU A 478 10.19 0.16 -3.89
N HIS A 479 9.19 -0.64 -3.56
CA HIS A 479 8.92 -1.09 -2.19
C HIS A 479 10.07 -1.87 -1.55
N ILE A 480 10.85 -2.67 -2.31
CA ILE A 480 11.98 -3.40 -1.71
C ILE A 480 13.13 -2.48 -1.30
N PHE A 481 13.21 -1.29 -1.92
CA PHE A 481 14.18 -0.25 -1.57
C PHE A 481 13.68 0.60 -0.40
N MET A 482 12.39 0.98 -0.39
CA MET A 482 11.80 1.93 0.56
C MET A 482 11.24 1.24 1.80
N ASP A 483 10.39 0.24 1.60
CA ASP A 483 9.54 -0.39 2.61
C ASP A 483 9.65 -1.91 2.55
N PRO A 484 10.79 -2.50 2.99
CA PRO A 484 11.02 -3.94 2.88
C PRO A 484 9.96 -4.75 3.62
N PHE A 485 9.52 -5.83 2.96
CA PHE A 485 8.44 -6.73 3.37
C PHE A 485 7.02 -6.15 3.30
N TYR A 486 6.81 -4.91 2.89
CA TYR A 486 5.44 -4.35 2.78
C TYR A 486 4.60 -5.02 1.68
N TYR A 487 5.21 -5.38 0.55
CA TYR A 487 4.46 -5.74 -0.67
C TYR A 487 3.53 -6.94 -0.52
N ILE A 488 3.82 -7.87 0.39
CA ILE A 488 2.96 -9.03 0.69
C ILE A 488 1.60 -8.61 1.25
N ASP A 489 1.53 -7.47 1.93
CA ASP A 489 0.33 -6.97 2.60
C ASP A 489 -0.81 -6.74 1.60
N TYR A 490 -0.50 -6.22 0.42
CA TYR A 490 -1.46 -6.11 -0.68
C TYR A 490 -2.04 -7.47 -1.10
N THR A 491 -1.23 -8.52 -1.11
CA THR A 491 -1.70 -9.86 -1.53
C THR A 491 -2.58 -10.50 -0.47
N LEU A 492 -2.25 -10.34 0.81
CA LEU A 492 -3.07 -10.81 1.92
C LEU A 492 -4.45 -10.15 1.91
N ALA A 493 -4.46 -8.84 1.70
CA ALA A 493 -5.67 -8.06 1.55
C ALA A 493 -6.49 -8.45 0.32
N GLN A 494 -5.82 -8.65 -0.83
CA GLN A 494 -6.49 -9.06 -2.07
C GLN A 494 -7.22 -10.40 -1.91
N VAL A 495 -6.63 -11.34 -1.17
CA VAL A 495 -7.31 -12.61 -0.84
C VAL A 495 -8.56 -12.38 0.01
N CYS A 496 -8.50 -11.46 0.98
CA CYS A 496 -9.67 -11.08 1.78
C CYS A 496 -10.75 -10.41 0.92
N ALA A 497 -10.35 -9.49 0.02
CA ALA A 497 -11.25 -8.83 -0.91
C ALA A 497 -11.91 -9.80 -1.89
N LEU A 498 -11.17 -10.78 -2.43
CA LEU A 498 -11.73 -11.86 -3.25
C LEU A 498 -12.72 -12.75 -2.47
N GLN A 499 -12.51 -12.96 -1.17
CA GLN A 499 -13.50 -13.64 -0.33
C GLN A 499 -14.78 -12.81 -0.16
N PHE A 500 -14.68 -11.49 0.01
CA PHE A 500 -15.87 -10.61 -0.02
C PHE A 500 -16.55 -10.65 -1.38
N TRP A 501 -15.80 -10.57 -2.48
CA TRP A 501 -16.34 -10.76 -3.82
C TRP A 501 -17.11 -12.09 -3.95
N ALA A 502 -16.54 -13.19 -3.47
CA ALA A 502 -17.19 -14.50 -3.48
C ALA A 502 -18.50 -14.51 -2.66
N ARG A 503 -18.56 -13.81 -1.52
CA ARG A 503 -19.78 -13.64 -0.71
C ARG A 503 -20.83 -12.80 -1.48
N ILE A 504 -20.40 -11.75 -2.18
CA ILE A 504 -21.28 -10.94 -3.03
C ILE A 504 -21.89 -11.81 -4.14
N GLN A 505 -21.10 -12.63 -4.84
CA GLN A 505 -21.59 -13.56 -5.87
C GLN A 505 -22.63 -14.56 -5.32
N LYS A 506 -22.46 -14.98 -4.06
CA LYS A 506 -23.43 -15.86 -3.35
C LYS A 506 -24.63 -15.09 -2.78
N LYS A 507 -24.73 -13.78 -3.02
CA LYS A 507 -25.79 -12.90 -2.49
C LYS A 507 -25.90 -12.92 -0.98
N ASP A 508 -24.75 -12.97 -0.30
CA ASP A 508 -24.68 -12.89 1.16
C ASP A 508 -24.96 -11.45 1.62
N GLU A 509 -26.15 -11.21 2.13
CA GLU A 509 -26.60 -9.88 2.59
C GLU A 509 -25.78 -9.35 3.77
N LYS A 510 -25.05 -10.20 4.50
CA LYS A 510 -24.18 -9.79 5.62
C LYS A 510 -22.80 -9.28 5.16
N ALA A 511 -22.39 -9.55 3.93
CA ALA A 511 -21.04 -9.23 3.47
C ALA A 511 -20.70 -7.76 3.68
N PHE A 512 -21.61 -6.85 3.32
CA PHE A 512 -21.37 -5.41 3.49
C PHE A 512 -21.49 -4.94 4.94
N GLU A 513 -22.34 -5.56 5.76
CA GLU A 513 -22.43 -5.28 7.19
C GLU A 513 -21.12 -5.67 7.92
N ASP A 514 -20.58 -6.85 7.61
CA ASP A 514 -19.29 -7.32 8.15
C ASP A 514 -18.13 -6.40 7.69
N TYR A 515 -18.15 -5.94 6.44
CA TYR A 515 -17.20 -4.94 5.95
C TYR A 515 -17.30 -3.61 6.73
N LYS A 516 -18.51 -3.08 6.94
CA LYS A 516 -18.71 -1.86 7.75
C LYS A 516 -18.27 -2.07 9.20
N HIS A 517 -18.45 -3.27 9.73
CA HIS A 517 -18.01 -3.59 11.08
C HIS A 517 -16.47 -3.47 11.19
N ILE A 518 -15.71 -4.08 10.28
CA ILE A 518 -14.24 -3.96 10.32
C ILE A 518 -13.77 -2.53 10.05
N CYS A 519 -14.44 -1.75 9.23
CA CYS A 519 -14.16 -0.33 9.09
C CYS A 519 -14.32 0.44 10.42
N LYS A 520 -15.37 0.12 11.17
CA LYS A 520 -15.68 0.79 12.45
C LYS A 520 -14.71 0.45 13.56
N ILE A 521 -14.26 -0.80 13.64
CA ILE A 521 -13.30 -1.22 14.66
C ILE A 521 -11.88 -0.72 14.39
N GLY A 522 -11.59 -0.30 13.15
CA GLY A 522 -10.30 0.28 12.78
C GLY A 522 -9.12 -0.57 13.24
N GLY A 523 -8.12 0.07 13.84
CA GLY A 523 -6.90 -0.58 14.34
C GLY A 523 -7.00 -1.15 15.76
N THR A 524 -8.19 -1.45 16.27
CA THR A 524 -8.35 -1.98 17.65
C THR A 524 -8.01 -3.45 17.79
N LEU A 525 -7.88 -4.18 16.67
CA LEU A 525 -7.56 -5.60 16.63
C LEU A 525 -6.41 -5.87 15.65
N PRO A 526 -5.58 -6.91 15.90
CA PRO A 526 -4.58 -7.36 14.93
C PRO A 526 -5.22 -8.07 13.73
N PHE A 527 -4.45 -8.19 12.63
CA PHE A 527 -4.90 -8.65 11.32
C PHE A 527 -5.75 -9.92 11.34
N ARG A 528 -5.25 -11.01 11.96
CA ARG A 528 -5.98 -12.29 11.99
C ARG A 528 -7.35 -12.17 12.67
N LYS A 529 -7.46 -11.30 13.68
CA LYS A 529 -8.73 -11.05 14.37
C LYS A 529 -9.66 -10.20 13.49
N ILE A 530 -9.15 -9.17 12.81
CA ILE A 530 -9.94 -8.37 11.84
C ILE A 530 -10.53 -9.26 10.76
N VAL A 531 -9.73 -10.16 10.17
CA VAL A 531 -10.21 -11.12 9.16
C VAL A 531 -11.34 -12.00 9.69
N LYS A 532 -11.23 -12.48 10.93
CA LYS A 532 -12.29 -13.29 11.57
C LYS A 532 -13.56 -12.47 11.88
N GLU A 533 -13.40 -11.23 12.35
CA GLU A 533 -14.53 -10.29 12.55
C GLU A 533 -15.26 -9.98 11.24
N ALA A 534 -14.54 -9.99 10.13
CA ALA A 534 -15.10 -9.86 8.77
C ALA A 534 -15.84 -11.12 8.28
N GLY A 535 -15.86 -12.20 9.06
CA GLY A 535 -16.41 -13.50 8.66
C GLY A 535 -15.64 -14.18 7.52
N LEU A 536 -14.34 -13.90 7.42
CA LEU A 536 -13.45 -14.42 6.38
C LEU A 536 -12.48 -15.46 6.95
N LYS A 537 -11.95 -16.31 6.07
CA LYS A 537 -10.85 -17.22 6.39
C LYS A 537 -9.51 -16.45 6.37
N VAL A 538 -8.68 -16.72 7.37
CA VAL A 538 -7.35 -16.10 7.44
C VAL A 538 -6.48 -16.63 6.29
N PRO A 539 -5.78 -15.76 5.51
CA PRO A 539 -4.98 -16.18 4.35
C PRO A 539 -3.91 -17.25 4.67
N PHE A 540 -3.42 -17.30 5.90
CA PHE A 540 -2.42 -18.27 6.36
C PHE A 540 -3.00 -19.66 6.64
N GLU A 541 -4.31 -19.80 6.77
CA GLU A 541 -4.96 -21.08 7.02
C GLU A 541 -4.97 -21.95 5.76
N SER A 542 -4.52 -23.19 5.86
CA SER A 542 -4.47 -24.12 4.73
C SER A 542 -5.82 -24.27 4.05
N GLY A 543 -5.85 -24.18 2.73
CA GLY A 543 -7.06 -24.24 1.91
C GLY A 543 -7.90 -22.97 1.89
N CYS A 544 -7.40 -21.85 2.46
CA CYS A 544 -8.09 -20.55 2.38
C CYS A 544 -8.34 -20.13 0.93
N LEU A 545 -7.33 -20.24 0.07
CA LEU A 545 -7.40 -19.81 -1.32
C LEU A 545 -8.27 -20.72 -2.19
N LYS A 546 -8.26 -22.01 -1.94
CA LYS A 546 -8.85 -23.03 -2.81
C LYS A 546 -10.32 -22.75 -3.18
N ASP A 547 -11.16 -22.50 -2.18
CA ASP A 547 -12.60 -22.29 -2.39
C ASP A 547 -12.88 -20.98 -3.14
N THR A 548 -12.10 -19.95 -2.84
CA THR A 548 -12.22 -18.62 -3.48
C THR A 548 -11.76 -18.68 -4.93
N VAL A 549 -10.59 -19.29 -5.19
CA VAL A 549 -10.04 -19.47 -6.54
C VAL A 549 -10.97 -20.31 -7.41
N GLN A 550 -11.60 -21.35 -6.84
CA GLN A 550 -12.58 -22.16 -7.59
C GLN A 550 -13.77 -21.32 -8.05
N LEU A 551 -14.34 -20.48 -7.18
CA LEU A 551 -15.44 -19.58 -7.57
C LEU A 551 -15.04 -18.56 -8.63
N VAL A 552 -13.83 -18.02 -8.51
CA VAL A 552 -13.28 -17.09 -9.53
C VAL A 552 -13.12 -17.81 -10.86
N ARG A 553 -12.60 -19.04 -10.88
CA ARG A 553 -12.49 -19.88 -12.09
C ARG A 553 -13.87 -20.12 -12.74
N GLU A 554 -14.87 -20.52 -11.96
CA GLU A 554 -16.25 -20.75 -12.44
C GLU A 554 -16.85 -19.46 -13.05
N TRP A 555 -16.56 -18.31 -12.45
CA TRP A 555 -17.00 -17.02 -13.01
C TRP A 555 -16.36 -16.78 -14.39
N PHE A 556 -15.05 -16.99 -14.54
CA PHE A 556 -14.37 -16.84 -15.82
C PHE A 556 -14.83 -17.85 -16.87
N GLU A 557 -15.12 -19.09 -16.49
CA GLU A 557 -15.66 -20.12 -17.40
C GLU A 557 -17.03 -19.71 -17.98
N ASN A 558 -17.82 -18.97 -17.21
CA ASN A 558 -19.13 -18.47 -17.63
C ASN A 558 -19.08 -17.09 -18.31
N ALA A 559 -17.97 -16.38 -18.24
CA ALA A 559 -17.82 -15.07 -18.87
C ALA A 559 -17.55 -15.22 -20.38
N ASP A 560 -18.33 -14.55 -21.21
CA ASP A 560 -18.13 -14.49 -22.66
C ASP A 560 -17.27 -13.27 -23.03
N ASP A 561 -15.99 -13.51 -23.28
CA ASP A 561 -15.03 -12.49 -23.72
C ASP A 561 -14.76 -12.50 -25.23
N SER A 562 -15.58 -13.23 -26.00
CA SER A 562 -15.42 -13.32 -27.46
C SER A 562 -15.79 -12.03 -28.19
N GLN A 563 -16.53 -11.15 -27.53
CA GLN A 563 -16.99 -9.85 -28.06
C GLN A 563 -16.13 -8.67 -27.60
N PHE A 564 -15.08 -8.88 -26.81
CA PHE A 564 -14.26 -7.83 -26.18
C PHE A 564 -13.13 -7.29 -27.06
#